data_478d037ae4c024e13d30e1ce46bcb593
#
_entry.id   478d037ae4c024e13d30e1ce46bcb593
#
_cell.length_a   1.000
_cell.length_b   1.000
_cell.length_c   1.000
_cell.angle_alpha   90.00
_cell.angle_beta   90.00
_cell.angle_gamma   90.00
#
_symmetry.space_group_name_H-M   'P 1'
#
loop_
_entity.id
_entity.type
_entity.pdbx_description
1 polymer ?
#
loop_
_entity_poly.entity_id
_entity_poly.type
_entity_poly.pdbx_seq_one_letter_code
_entity_poly.pdbx_strand_id
1 'polypeptide(L)'
;MIPAEETFKGTWPFTPHFSDASGFRQHYVDEGPREAQVLICLHGEPTWGYLYRNFIPRLSEQYRVIVPDHMGFGKSETPQDRVYTLQSHVENLERFIDDLNLDDITFICQDWGGPITGAYTIRHPERVKRVALMNTLFGFGVARKTREKHRGLIG
;
A
#
# COMPACT_ATOMS: atom_id res chain seq x y z
N MET A 1 12.71 7.59 -11.97
CA MET A 1 11.29 8.01 -11.82
C MET A 1 10.63 8.11 -13.18
N ILE A 2 9.45 7.52 -13.33
CA ILE A 2 8.65 7.59 -14.56
C ILE A 2 7.99 8.97 -14.62
N PRO A 3 7.95 9.67 -15.79
CA PRO A 3 7.25 10.94 -15.91
C PRO A 3 5.76 10.84 -15.54
N ALA A 4 5.23 11.88 -14.92
CA ALA A 4 3.84 11.89 -14.45
C ALA A 4 2.82 11.67 -15.57
N GLU A 5 3.08 12.27 -16.74
CA GLU A 5 2.24 12.23 -17.92
C GLU A 5 2.37 10.97 -18.77
N GLU A 6 3.34 10.08 -18.47
CA GLU A 6 3.53 8.84 -19.23
C GLU A 6 2.31 7.91 -19.09
N THR A 7 1.72 7.53 -20.22
CA THR A 7 0.52 6.68 -20.28
C THR A 7 0.76 5.29 -20.84
N PHE A 8 2.00 4.97 -21.22
CA PHE A 8 2.36 3.67 -21.83
C PHE A 8 1.44 3.30 -23.00
N LYS A 9 1.34 4.22 -23.95
CA LYS A 9 0.45 4.07 -25.13
C LYS A 9 -1.03 3.88 -24.75
N GLY A 10 -1.47 4.53 -23.67
CA GLY A 10 -2.86 4.50 -23.20
C GLY A 10 -3.20 3.29 -22.30
N THR A 11 -2.26 2.44 -21.95
CA THR A 11 -2.51 1.34 -21.00
C THR A 11 -2.52 1.78 -19.54
N TRP A 12 -2.10 3.02 -19.25
CA TRP A 12 -2.17 3.70 -17.96
C TRP A 12 -2.83 5.08 -18.13
N PRO A 13 -4.15 5.15 -18.37
CA PRO A 13 -4.84 6.40 -18.67
C PRO A 13 -5.27 7.21 -17.46
N PHE A 14 -4.77 6.87 -16.26
CA PHE A 14 -5.23 7.45 -15.00
C PHE A 14 -4.56 8.81 -14.74
N THR A 15 -5.35 9.74 -14.20
CA THR A 15 -4.85 11.05 -13.78
C THR A 15 -3.87 10.88 -12.62
N PRO A 16 -2.64 11.41 -12.73
CA PRO A 16 -1.68 11.35 -11.63
C PRO A 16 -2.05 12.33 -10.52
N HIS A 17 -2.03 11.84 -9.29
CA HIS A 17 -2.12 12.64 -8.07
C HIS A 17 -0.82 12.51 -7.28
N PHE A 18 -0.55 13.47 -6.40
CA PHE A 18 0.65 13.46 -5.57
C PHE A 18 0.34 13.90 -4.14
N SER A 19 1.01 13.25 -3.18
CA SER A 19 1.05 13.62 -1.77
C SER A 19 2.49 13.89 -1.36
N ASP A 20 2.72 14.97 -0.63
CA ASP A 20 4.04 15.34 -0.07
C ASP A 20 4.12 15.07 1.44
N ALA A 21 3.10 14.41 2.02
CA ALA A 21 2.98 14.20 3.45
C ALA A 21 4.16 13.45 4.09
N SER A 22 4.82 12.59 3.30
CA SER A 22 6.01 11.83 3.75
C SER A 22 7.32 12.56 3.50
N GLY A 23 7.27 13.82 3.05
CA GLY A 23 8.45 14.63 2.76
C GLY A 23 9.17 14.25 1.46
N PHE A 24 8.47 13.56 0.57
CA PHE A 24 8.83 13.31 -0.82
C PHE A 24 7.55 13.29 -1.65
N ARG A 25 7.67 13.50 -2.94
CA ARG A 25 6.54 13.52 -3.87
C ARG A 25 6.07 12.10 -4.19
N GLN A 26 5.03 11.64 -3.49
CA GLN A 26 4.45 10.31 -3.66
C GLN A 26 3.32 10.34 -4.67
N HIS A 27 3.45 9.60 -5.76
CA HIS A 27 2.41 9.41 -6.76
C HIS A 27 1.33 8.46 -6.28
N TYR A 28 0.08 8.75 -6.66
CA TYR A 28 -1.04 7.81 -6.52
C TYR A 28 -2.12 8.04 -7.57
N VAL A 29 -2.93 7.03 -7.81
CA VAL A 29 -4.18 7.09 -8.55
C VAL A 29 -5.33 7.13 -7.54
N ASP A 30 -6.40 7.87 -7.85
CA ASP A 30 -7.61 7.98 -7.03
C ASP A 30 -8.83 8.02 -7.95
N GLU A 31 -9.43 6.86 -8.19
CA GLU A 31 -10.51 6.65 -9.15
C GLU A 31 -11.78 6.13 -8.45
N GLY A 32 -12.93 6.47 -9.02
CA GLY A 32 -14.24 6.04 -8.55
C GLY A 32 -14.95 7.05 -7.64
N PRO A 33 -16.14 6.69 -7.11
CA PRO A 33 -16.94 7.61 -6.31
C PRO A 33 -16.25 7.97 -4.98
N ARG A 34 -16.16 9.26 -4.67
CA ARG A 34 -15.47 9.77 -3.47
C ARG A 34 -16.02 9.22 -2.15
N GLU A 35 -17.32 9.03 -2.07
CA GLU A 35 -18.01 8.55 -0.85
C GLU A 35 -18.14 7.02 -0.80
N ALA A 36 -17.60 6.30 -1.78
CA ALA A 36 -17.65 4.85 -1.79
C ALA A 36 -16.61 4.24 -0.82
N GLN A 37 -16.80 2.97 -0.49
CA GLN A 37 -15.83 2.18 0.27
C GLN A 37 -14.44 2.28 -0.34
N VAL A 38 -13.46 2.60 0.49
CA VAL A 38 -12.06 2.77 0.07
C VAL A 38 -11.37 1.43 -0.15
N LEU A 39 -10.76 1.27 -1.31
CA LEU A 39 -9.81 0.21 -1.63
C LEU A 39 -8.43 0.82 -1.83
N ILE A 40 -7.43 0.35 -1.10
CA ILE A 40 -6.02 0.71 -1.33
C ILE A 40 -5.30 -0.51 -1.92
N CYS A 41 -4.73 -0.34 -3.12
CA CYS A 41 -3.97 -1.38 -3.81
C CYS A 41 -2.48 -1.12 -3.65
N LEU A 42 -1.78 -1.99 -2.90
CA LEU A 42 -0.34 -1.87 -2.63
C LEU A 42 0.45 -2.88 -3.45
N HIS A 43 1.34 -2.36 -4.29
CA HIS A 43 2.28 -3.15 -5.08
C HIS A 43 3.49 -3.62 -4.25
N GLY A 44 4.33 -4.43 -4.85
CA GLY A 44 5.60 -4.88 -4.30
C GLY A 44 6.79 -4.53 -5.19
N GLU A 45 7.86 -5.30 -5.06
CA GLU A 45 9.10 -5.15 -5.81
C GLU A 45 9.22 -6.28 -6.85
N PRO A 46 9.71 -6.02 -8.06
CA PRO A 46 10.14 -4.74 -8.65
C PRO A 46 9.03 -4.07 -9.48
N THR A 47 7.84 -3.93 -8.97
CA THR A 47 6.66 -3.38 -9.66
C THR A 47 6.30 -1.97 -9.17
N TRP A 48 5.19 -1.45 -9.65
CA TRP A 48 4.56 -0.21 -9.24
C TRP A 48 3.04 -0.28 -9.51
N GLY A 49 2.29 0.79 -9.32
CA GLY A 49 0.83 0.82 -9.48
C GLY A 49 0.32 0.23 -10.79
N TYR A 50 1.14 0.20 -11.84
CA TYR A 50 0.80 -0.41 -13.13
C TYR A 50 0.36 -1.88 -13.04
N LEU A 51 0.78 -2.59 -11.99
CA LEU A 51 0.29 -3.93 -11.67
C LEU A 51 -1.24 -3.98 -11.65
N TYR A 52 -1.87 -2.93 -11.15
CA TYR A 52 -3.31 -2.84 -10.93
C TYR A 52 -4.10 -2.20 -12.09
N ARG A 53 -3.46 -1.89 -13.23
CA ARG A 53 -4.10 -1.21 -14.37
C ARG A 53 -5.41 -1.83 -14.86
N ASN A 54 -5.55 -3.15 -14.75
CA ASN A 54 -6.76 -3.87 -15.14
C ASN A 54 -7.78 -4.02 -13.98
N PHE A 55 -7.36 -3.81 -12.74
CA PHE A 55 -8.23 -3.81 -11.56
C PHE A 55 -8.96 -2.47 -11.42
N ILE A 56 -8.22 -1.37 -11.62
CA ILE A 56 -8.72 -0.01 -11.40
C ILE A 56 -10.04 0.25 -12.12
N PRO A 57 -10.18 0.05 -13.45
CA PRO A 57 -11.42 0.38 -14.15
C PRO A 57 -12.64 -0.42 -13.65
N ARG A 58 -12.43 -1.68 -13.26
CA ARG A 58 -13.52 -2.56 -12.81
C ARG A 58 -13.94 -2.25 -11.37
N LEU A 59 -12.97 -2.01 -10.51
CA LEU A 59 -13.23 -1.74 -9.10
C LEU A 59 -13.77 -0.33 -8.89
N SER A 60 -13.32 0.65 -9.69
CA SER A 60 -13.76 2.03 -9.58
C SER A 60 -15.21 2.29 -10.02
N GLU A 61 -15.88 1.29 -10.61
CA GLU A 61 -17.33 1.36 -10.84
C GLU A 61 -18.13 1.41 -9.53
N GLN A 62 -17.62 0.82 -8.44
CA GLN A 62 -18.33 0.69 -7.17
C GLN A 62 -17.55 1.18 -5.95
N TYR A 63 -16.23 1.31 -6.05
CA TYR A 63 -15.33 1.62 -4.96
C TYR A 63 -14.47 2.85 -5.27
N ARG A 64 -14.03 3.55 -4.23
CA ARG A 64 -12.95 4.51 -4.36
C ARG A 64 -11.62 3.76 -4.33
N VAL A 65 -10.94 3.70 -5.46
CA VAL A 65 -9.71 2.91 -5.67
C VAL A 65 -8.51 3.82 -5.63
N ILE A 66 -7.65 3.61 -4.65
CA ILE A 66 -6.43 4.37 -4.43
C ILE A 66 -5.23 3.45 -4.64
N VAL A 67 -4.33 3.85 -5.52
CA VAL A 67 -3.16 3.05 -5.89
C VAL A 67 -1.89 3.91 -5.75
N PRO A 68 -1.25 3.92 -4.57
CA PRO A 68 -0.01 4.64 -4.39
C PRO A 68 1.17 3.86 -4.96
N ASP A 69 2.15 4.59 -5.48
CA ASP A 69 3.48 4.06 -5.72
C ASP A 69 4.33 4.24 -4.46
N HIS A 70 5.03 3.20 -4.04
CA HIS A 70 5.96 3.30 -2.92
C HIS A 70 7.12 4.25 -3.23
N MET A 71 7.74 4.80 -2.18
CA MET A 71 8.97 5.60 -2.30
C MET A 71 10.02 4.84 -3.13
N GLY A 72 10.54 5.48 -4.17
CA GLY A 72 11.54 4.89 -5.06
C GLY A 72 10.97 4.06 -6.22
N PHE A 73 9.64 3.93 -6.35
CA PHE A 73 9.00 3.14 -7.39
C PHE A 73 8.09 3.97 -8.29
N GLY A 74 7.89 3.48 -9.50
CA GLY A 74 6.93 4.04 -10.47
C GLY A 74 7.11 5.52 -10.72
N LYS A 75 6.04 6.28 -10.49
CA LYS A 75 6.02 7.73 -10.66
C LYS A 75 6.34 8.51 -9.37
N SER A 76 6.53 7.81 -8.25
CA SER A 76 6.99 8.42 -7.01
C SER A 76 8.45 8.83 -7.07
N GLU A 77 8.79 9.84 -6.31
CA GLU A 77 10.17 10.32 -6.18
C GLU A 77 11.09 9.24 -5.57
N THR A 78 12.37 9.31 -5.93
CA THR A 78 13.43 8.42 -5.42
C THR A 78 14.46 9.24 -4.64
N PRO A 79 14.14 9.67 -3.39
CA PRO A 79 15.05 10.46 -2.58
C PRO A 79 16.35 9.71 -2.32
N GLN A 80 17.49 10.38 -2.49
CA GLN A 80 18.82 9.78 -2.31
C GLN A 80 19.34 9.89 -0.87
N ASP A 81 18.70 10.71 -0.06
CA ASP A 81 19.01 11.00 1.34
C ASP A 81 18.12 10.21 2.33
N ARG A 82 17.36 9.22 1.85
CA ARG A 82 16.42 8.42 2.62
C ARG A 82 16.87 6.98 2.77
N VAL A 83 16.46 6.36 3.87
CA VAL A 83 16.66 4.92 4.11
C VAL A 83 15.43 4.14 3.66
N TYR A 84 15.63 3.14 2.82
CA TYR A 84 14.59 2.28 2.27
C TYR A 84 14.48 1.00 3.09
N THR A 85 13.61 1.01 4.09
CA THR A 85 13.33 -0.13 4.96
C THR A 85 11.83 -0.42 5.01
N LEU A 86 11.44 -1.60 5.48
CA LEU A 86 10.03 -1.90 5.75
C LEU A 86 9.41 -0.84 6.68
N GLN A 87 10.14 -0.44 7.72
CA GLN A 87 9.71 0.58 8.67
C GLN A 87 9.39 1.91 7.97
N SER A 88 10.28 2.39 7.09
CA SER A 88 10.07 3.67 6.38
C SER A 88 8.88 3.59 5.42
N HIS A 89 8.66 2.46 4.75
CA HIS A 89 7.48 2.28 3.89
C HIS A 89 6.17 2.22 4.68
N VAL A 90 6.16 1.62 5.87
CA VAL A 90 5.00 1.63 6.76
C VAL A 90 4.68 3.05 7.23
N GLU A 91 5.67 3.80 7.68
CA GLU A 91 5.51 5.19 8.11
C GLU A 91 5.05 6.11 6.96
N ASN A 92 5.53 5.88 5.74
CA ASN A 92 5.05 6.59 4.55
C ASN A 92 3.57 6.28 4.27
N LEU A 93 3.16 5.02 4.41
CA LEU A 93 1.76 4.62 4.25
C LEU A 93 0.87 5.25 5.32
N GLU A 94 1.31 5.32 6.57
CA GLU A 94 0.60 5.98 7.66
C GLU A 94 0.32 7.45 7.32
N ARG A 95 1.36 8.21 6.97
CA ARG A 95 1.24 9.62 6.60
C ARG A 95 0.38 9.84 5.36
N PHE A 96 0.50 8.97 4.37
CA PHE A 96 -0.33 9.01 3.16
C PHE A 96 -1.81 8.81 3.46
N ILE A 97 -2.16 7.83 4.29
CA ILE A 97 -3.54 7.55 4.70
C ILE A 97 -4.12 8.70 5.53
N ASP A 98 -3.31 9.30 6.40
CA ASP A 98 -3.70 10.46 7.21
C ASP A 98 -3.92 11.70 6.33
N ASP A 99 -3.03 11.97 5.37
CA ASP A 99 -3.13 13.10 4.44
C ASP A 99 -4.42 13.07 3.61
N LEU A 100 -4.83 11.87 3.17
CA LEU A 100 -6.07 11.67 2.42
C LEU A 100 -7.29 11.45 3.32
N ASN A 101 -7.11 11.45 4.63
CA ASN A 101 -8.18 11.23 5.63
C ASN A 101 -9.01 9.96 5.34
N LEU A 102 -8.35 8.82 5.15
CA LEU A 102 -8.98 7.56 4.77
C LEU A 102 -9.28 6.69 5.98
N ASP A 103 -10.48 6.12 6.00
CA ASP A 103 -10.94 5.16 7.00
C ASP A 103 -11.68 3.99 6.34
N ASP A 104 -12.05 2.97 7.14
CA ASP A 104 -12.79 1.78 6.67
C ASP A 104 -12.10 1.09 5.47
N ILE A 105 -10.77 1.00 5.51
CA ILE A 105 -9.95 0.63 4.38
C ILE A 105 -10.01 -0.87 4.11
N THR A 106 -10.24 -1.24 2.85
CA THR A 106 -9.95 -2.58 2.34
C THR A 106 -8.64 -2.53 1.55
N PHE A 107 -7.65 -3.29 1.99
CA PHE A 107 -6.38 -3.42 1.27
C PHE A 107 -6.42 -4.57 0.26
N ILE A 108 -5.83 -4.35 -0.91
CA ILE A 108 -5.47 -5.37 -1.90
C ILE A 108 -3.97 -5.26 -2.06
N CYS A 109 -3.23 -6.28 -1.67
CA CYS A 109 -1.77 -6.19 -1.62
C CYS A 109 -1.07 -7.40 -2.23
N GLN A 110 0.06 -7.14 -2.83
CA GLN A 110 0.91 -8.10 -3.49
C GLN A 110 2.36 -7.91 -3.07
N ASP A 111 3.13 -9.00 -2.93
CA ASP A 111 4.55 -9.01 -2.61
C ASP A 111 4.86 -8.15 -1.37
N TRP A 112 5.74 -7.15 -1.39
CA TRP A 112 6.03 -6.25 -0.26
C TRP A 112 4.82 -5.45 0.24
N GLY A 113 3.78 -5.29 -0.57
CA GLY A 113 2.51 -4.72 -0.12
C GLY A 113 1.89 -5.48 1.05
N GLY A 114 2.09 -6.80 1.14
CA GLY A 114 1.60 -7.63 2.24
C GLY A 114 2.24 -7.31 3.59
N PRO A 115 3.57 -7.37 3.75
CA PRO A 115 4.26 -6.99 4.98
C PRO A 115 4.00 -5.55 5.42
N ILE A 116 3.94 -4.61 4.47
CA ILE A 116 3.63 -3.19 4.75
C ILE A 116 2.21 -3.08 5.30
N THR A 117 1.22 -3.70 4.64
CA THR A 117 -0.17 -3.72 5.10
C THR A 117 -0.31 -4.42 6.46
N GLY A 118 0.40 -5.54 6.66
CA GLY A 118 0.38 -6.27 7.92
C GLY A 118 0.87 -5.42 9.10
N ALA A 119 1.99 -4.73 8.93
CA ALA A 119 2.52 -3.84 9.95
C ALA A 119 1.60 -2.63 10.21
N TYR A 120 1.02 -2.04 9.15
CA TYR A 120 0.02 -0.99 9.28
C TYR A 120 -1.22 -1.47 10.06
N THR A 121 -1.76 -2.64 9.71
CA THR A 121 -2.95 -3.22 10.35
C THR A 121 -2.76 -3.49 11.84
N ILE A 122 -1.56 -3.91 12.24
CA ILE A 122 -1.23 -4.12 13.67
C ILE A 122 -1.26 -2.80 14.45
N ARG A 123 -0.85 -1.70 13.83
CA ARG A 123 -0.80 -0.37 14.46
C ARG A 123 -2.16 0.33 14.46
N HIS A 124 -2.96 0.10 13.41
CA HIS A 124 -4.22 0.82 13.16
C HIS A 124 -5.38 -0.16 12.82
N PRO A 125 -5.66 -1.17 13.69
CA PRO A 125 -6.68 -2.18 13.38
C PRO A 125 -8.08 -1.59 13.20
N GLU A 126 -8.36 -0.46 13.83
CA GLU A 126 -9.65 0.25 13.76
C GLU A 126 -9.92 0.84 12.37
N ARG A 127 -8.88 1.11 11.58
CA ARG A 127 -8.99 1.72 10.24
C ARG A 127 -9.06 0.69 9.12
N VAL A 128 -8.83 -0.60 9.43
CA VAL A 128 -8.73 -1.68 8.43
C VAL A 128 -9.96 -2.57 8.49
N LYS A 129 -10.71 -2.60 7.41
CA LYS A 129 -11.94 -3.40 7.29
C LYS A 129 -11.67 -4.80 6.77
N ARG A 130 -10.84 -4.93 5.73
CA ARG A 130 -10.49 -6.20 5.07
C ARG A 130 -9.11 -6.12 4.47
N VAL A 131 -8.51 -7.29 4.25
CA VAL A 131 -7.25 -7.43 3.52
C VAL A 131 -7.37 -8.59 2.54
N ALA A 132 -7.10 -8.33 1.26
CA ALA A 132 -6.95 -9.33 0.21
C ALA A 132 -5.47 -9.51 -0.13
N LEU A 133 -4.96 -10.72 -0.02
CA LEU A 133 -3.56 -11.07 -0.21
C LEU A 133 -3.35 -11.77 -1.55
N MET A 134 -2.42 -11.28 -2.35
CA MET A 134 -2.02 -11.85 -3.63
C MET A 134 -0.51 -12.13 -3.63
N ASN A 135 -0.12 -13.40 -3.72
CA ASN A 135 1.29 -13.81 -3.81
C ASN A 135 2.20 -13.07 -2.80
N THR A 136 1.85 -13.14 -1.51
CA THR A 136 2.55 -12.39 -0.47
C THR A 136 2.47 -13.08 0.88
N LEU A 137 3.23 -12.53 1.84
CA LEU A 137 3.18 -12.88 3.26
C LEU A 137 2.51 -11.76 4.06
N PHE A 138 1.77 -12.13 5.10
CA PHE A 138 1.14 -11.20 6.02
C PHE A 138 1.69 -11.44 7.42
N GLY A 139 2.46 -10.48 7.95
CA GLY A 139 3.00 -10.53 9.31
C GLY A 139 4.33 -11.26 9.46
N PHE A 140 5.43 -10.60 9.19
CA PHE A 140 6.75 -11.03 9.69
C PHE A 140 6.82 -10.78 11.20
N GLY A 141 6.81 -11.83 12.03
CA GLY A 141 7.22 -11.73 13.43
C GLY A 141 6.28 -12.23 14.52
N VAL A 142 5.06 -12.70 14.21
CA VAL A 142 4.14 -13.20 15.25
C VAL A 142 4.43 -14.66 15.65
N ALA A 143 5.15 -15.42 14.84
CA ALA A 143 5.38 -16.86 15.07
C ALA A 143 6.44 -17.19 16.13
N ARG A 144 7.19 -16.23 16.69
CA ARG A 144 8.30 -16.52 17.64
C ARG A 144 7.94 -16.48 19.12
N LYS A 145 6.81 -15.90 19.52
CA LYS A 145 6.45 -15.77 20.95
C LYS A 145 5.58 -16.90 21.50
N THR A 146 5.06 -17.81 20.69
CA THR A 146 4.18 -18.89 21.17
C THR A 146 4.90 -20.22 21.46
N ARG A 147 6.21 -20.34 21.22
CA ARG A 147 6.95 -21.60 21.45
C ARG A 147 7.68 -21.72 22.79
N GLU A 148 7.74 -20.68 23.60
CA GLU A 148 8.46 -20.74 24.89
C GLU A 148 7.59 -21.04 26.12
N LYS A 149 6.27 -21.19 25.99
CA LYS A 149 5.38 -21.44 27.16
C LYS A 149 5.04 -22.91 27.45
N HIS A 150 5.59 -23.87 26.73
CA HIS A 150 5.28 -25.30 26.97
C HIS A 150 6.51 -26.20 27.22
N ARG A 151 7.62 -25.69 27.77
CA ARG A 151 8.76 -26.49 28.18
C ARG A 151 8.95 -26.56 29.70
N GLY A 152 7.90 -26.43 30.48
CA GLY A 152 8.00 -26.39 31.92
C GLY A 152 6.90 -27.17 32.67
N LEU A 153 6.50 -28.34 32.21
CA LEU A 153 5.58 -29.21 32.97
C LEU A 153 5.70 -30.66 32.47
N ILE A 154 6.81 -31.31 32.78
CA ILE A 154 6.93 -32.74 33.08
C ILE A 154 8.25 -32.87 33.84
N GLY A 155 8.14 -32.97 35.15
CA GLY A 155 9.10 -33.43 36.10
C GLY A 155 8.38 -34.26 37.11
#